data_80d577fbc5de946507c35397ba8d3cde
#
_entry.id   80d577fbc5de946507c35397ba8d3cde
#
_cell.length_a   1.000
_cell.length_b   1.000
_cell.length_c   1.000
_cell.angle_alpha   90.00
_cell.angle_beta   90.00
_cell.angle_gamma   90.00
#
_symmetry.space_group_name_H-M   'P 1'
#
loop_
_entity.id
_entity.type
_entity.pdbx_description
1 polymer ?
#
loop_
_entity_poly.entity_id
_entity_poly.type
_entity_poly.pdbx_seq_one_letter_code
_entity_poly.pdbx_strand_id
1 'polypeptide(L)'
;STPLYSSAASDVYKRQVGVALTDILTGLYSTVAILAALAHRDQGGCGQHIDMALLDVQVACLANQAMNYLTTGVAPKRLGNAHPNIVPYQDFPTADGDFILTVGNDGQFRKFAEVAGQPQWADDPRFATNKLRVANRAVLIPLIRQATVFKTTVEWVSQLELAGVPCGPINDLAQVFADPQVVARGLAVELPHALAGMVPQVASPIRLSQTPVEYRNAPPLLGEHTAEVLQRVLGMRVEAVDALRHSRVV
;
A
#
# COMPACT_ATOMS: atom_id res chain seq x y z
N SER A 1 23.85 -6.17 -1.53
CA SER A 1 22.66 -5.38 -1.19
C SER A 1 22.06 -4.86 -2.48
N THR A 2 20.92 -5.44 -2.87
CA THR A 2 20.17 -4.99 -4.05
C THR A 2 19.48 -3.67 -3.67
N PRO A 3 19.64 -2.60 -4.45
CA PRO A 3 18.97 -1.34 -4.16
C PRO A 3 17.46 -1.52 -4.20
N LEU A 4 16.78 -0.91 -3.25
CA LEU A 4 15.33 -0.80 -3.17
C LEU A 4 14.80 0.13 -4.25
N TYR A 5 14.91 -0.27 -5.52
CA TYR A 5 14.30 0.50 -6.59
C TYR A 5 12.87 0.07 -6.82
N SER A 6 12.05 1.08 -7.06
CA SER A 6 10.68 1.01 -7.53
C SER A 6 10.45 -0.18 -8.46
N SER A 7 9.32 -0.84 -8.30
CA SER A 7 8.81 -1.88 -9.20
C SER A 7 8.75 -1.49 -10.67
N ALA A 8 9.05 -0.24 -11.00
CA ALA A 8 8.98 0.34 -12.34
C ALA A 8 10.18 0.04 -13.23
N ALA A 9 11.36 -0.23 -12.69
CA ALA A 9 12.51 -0.46 -13.56
C ALA A 9 12.39 -1.83 -14.26
N SER A 10 12.31 -1.78 -15.56
CA SER A 10 12.14 -2.92 -16.46
C SER A 10 13.37 -3.81 -16.48
N ASP A 11 13.35 -4.88 -15.74
CA ASP A 11 14.40 -5.84 -15.82
C ASP A 11 13.81 -7.24 -16.01
N VAL A 12 14.59 -8.12 -16.58
CA VAL A 12 14.24 -9.49 -16.97
C VAL A 12 14.02 -10.37 -15.73
N TYR A 13 14.51 -9.95 -14.55
CA TYR A 13 14.48 -10.73 -13.32
C TYR A 13 13.25 -10.46 -12.45
N LYS A 14 12.96 -11.40 -11.56
CA LYS A 14 11.88 -11.28 -10.57
C LYS A 14 12.09 -10.03 -9.71
N ARG A 15 11.05 -9.21 -9.57
CA ARG A 15 11.06 -8.03 -8.71
C ARG A 15 10.27 -8.27 -7.47
N GLN A 16 10.83 -7.84 -6.37
CA GLN A 16 10.24 -7.90 -5.06
C GLN A 16 9.84 -6.49 -4.65
N VAL A 17 8.62 -6.32 -4.16
CA VAL A 17 8.23 -5.09 -3.44
C VAL A 17 9.06 -5.07 -2.16
N GLY A 18 9.68 -3.93 -1.84
CA GLY A 18 10.57 -3.83 -0.67
C GLY A 18 9.89 -4.02 0.68
N VAL A 19 8.55 -3.96 0.72
CA VAL A 19 7.72 -4.23 1.90
C VAL A 19 7.12 -5.64 1.79
N ALA A 20 7.06 -6.37 2.91
CA ALA A 20 6.44 -7.68 3.00
C ALA A 20 4.91 -7.59 2.94
N LEU A 21 4.36 -7.23 1.78
CA LEU A 21 2.92 -6.96 1.61
C LEU A 21 2.05 -8.16 1.93
N THR A 22 2.47 -9.37 1.56
CA THR A 22 1.71 -10.60 1.84
C THR A 22 1.57 -10.82 3.34
N ASP A 23 2.63 -10.57 4.12
CA ASP A 23 2.60 -10.71 5.59
C ASP A 23 1.65 -9.68 6.21
N ILE A 24 1.74 -8.41 5.79
CA ILE A 24 0.84 -7.35 6.28
C ILE A 24 -0.61 -7.68 5.95
N LEU A 25 -0.90 -8.08 4.72
CA LEU A 25 -2.25 -8.42 4.29
C LEU A 25 -2.77 -9.67 5.02
N THR A 26 -1.92 -10.68 5.24
CA THR A 26 -2.29 -11.87 6.03
C THR A 26 -2.61 -11.48 7.47
N GLY A 27 -1.85 -10.58 8.07
CA GLY A 27 -2.17 -10.04 9.40
C GLY A 27 -3.52 -9.33 9.43
N LEU A 28 -3.84 -8.53 8.42
CA LEU A 28 -5.15 -7.87 8.29
C LEU A 28 -6.29 -8.88 8.09
N TYR A 29 -6.15 -9.85 7.19
CA TYR A 29 -7.15 -10.91 7.00
C TYR A 29 -7.34 -11.73 8.27
N SER A 30 -6.26 -12.07 8.99
CA SER A 30 -6.32 -12.77 10.27
C SER A 30 -7.10 -11.97 11.31
N THR A 31 -6.86 -10.67 11.38
CA THR A 31 -7.61 -9.77 12.29
C THR A 31 -9.10 -9.79 11.97
N VAL A 32 -9.47 -9.68 10.69
CA VAL A 32 -10.87 -9.75 10.26
C VAL A 32 -11.49 -11.10 10.62
N ALA A 33 -10.79 -12.21 10.38
CA ALA A 33 -11.27 -13.55 10.69
C ALA A 33 -11.47 -13.76 12.21
N ILE A 34 -10.54 -13.26 13.02
CA ILE A 34 -10.65 -13.31 14.50
C ILE A 34 -11.87 -12.50 14.97
N LEU A 35 -12.02 -11.26 14.48
CA LEU A 35 -13.17 -10.42 14.85
C LEU A 35 -14.51 -11.07 14.43
N ALA A 36 -14.57 -11.66 13.25
CA ALA A 36 -15.75 -12.39 12.77
C ALA A 36 -16.06 -13.62 13.65
N ALA A 37 -15.05 -14.39 14.03
CA ALA A 37 -15.21 -15.55 14.91
C ALA A 37 -15.66 -15.15 16.33
N LEU A 38 -15.13 -14.05 16.85
CA LEU A 38 -15.57 -13.48 18.13
C LEU A 38 -17.01 -13.01 18.07
N ALA A 39 -17.39 -12.27 17.03
CA ALA A 39 -18.77 -11.81 16.85
C ALA A 39 -19.75 -12.98 16.74
N HIS A 40 -19.40 -14.06 16.02
CA HIS A 40 -20.20 -15.28 15.95
C HIS A 40 -20.35 -15.94 17.33
N ARG A 41 -19.26 -16.07 18.08
CA ARG A 41 -19.29 -16.64 19.44
C ARG A 41 -20.20 -15.82 20.37
N ASP A 42 -20.09 -14.51 20.33
CA ASP A 42 -20.82 -13.59 21.22
C ASP A 42 -22.34 -13.55 20.89
N GLN A 43 -22.73 -13.95 19.68
CA GLN A 43 -24.14 -14.14 19.27
C GLN A 43 -24.72 -15.53 19.62
N GLY A 44 -24.10 -16.28 20.53
CA GLY A 44 -24.56 -17.60 20.97
C GLY A 44 -23.97 -18.77 20.18
N GLY A 45 -22.98 -18.53 19.33
CA GLY A 45 -22.20 -19.56 18.63
C GLY A 45 -21.10 -20.17 19.52
N CYS A 46 -20.33 -21.07 18.92
CA CYS A 46 -19.12 -21.63 19.51
C CYS A 46 -17.87 -20.97 18.96
N GLY A 47 -16.75 -21.08 19.68
CA GLY A 47 -15.43 -20.79 19.12
C GLY A 47 -15.12 -21.74 17.95
N GLN A 48 -14.26 -21.29 17.03
CA GLN A 48 -13.90 -22.05 15.84
C GLN A 48 -12.41 -21.96 15.54
N HIS A 49 -11.91 -22.96 14.86
CA HIS A 49 -10.56 -22.93 14.29
C HIS A 49 -10.52 -22.01 13.06
N ILE A 50 -9.48 -21.21 12.96
CA ILE A 50 -9.22 -20.32 11.82
C ILE A 50 -7.96 -20.82 11.13
N ASP A 51 -8.07 -21.25 9.87
CA ASP A 51 -6.94 -21.57 9.01
C ASP A 51 -6.65 -20.37 8.09
N MET A 52 -5.42 -19.88 8.11
CA MET A 52 -5.00 -18.70 7.36
C MET A 52 -3.61 -18.93 6.74
N ALA A 53 -3.56 -19.10 5.43
CA ALA A 53 -2.32 -19.34 4.71
C ALA A 53 -1.87 -18.09 3.94
N LEU A 54 -0.57 -17.79 3.98
CA LEU A 54 0.06 -16.72 3.18
C LEU A 54 -0.23 -16.88 1.68
N LEU A 55 -0.20 -18.11 1.18
CA LEU A 55 -0.47 -18.41 -0.23
C LEU A 55 -1.88 -18.00 -0.63
N ASP A 56 -2.89 -18.33 0.19
CA ASP A 56 -4.29 -18.03 -0.10
C ASP A 56 -4.53 -16.54 -0.15
N VAL A 57 -3.95 -15.79 0.80
CA VAL A 57 -4.00 -14.33 0.83
C VAL A 57 -3.31 -13.74 -0.39
N GLN A 58 -2.12 -14.23 -0.76
CA GLN A 58 -1.42 -13.77 -1.95
C GLN A 58 -2.24 -14.00 -3.22
N VAL A 59 -2.89 -15.16 -3.36
CA VAL A 59 -3.76 -15.46 -4.50
C VAL A 59 -4.97 -14.53 -4.51
N ALA A 60 -5.60 -14.27 -3.37
CA ALA A 60 -6.70 -13.32 -3.27
C ALA A 60 -6.30 -11.89 -3.68
N CYS A 61 -5.07 -11.49 -3.38
CA CYS A 61 -4.53 -10.16 -3.74
C CYS A 61 -4.22 -10.00 -5.24
N LEU A 62 -4.26 -11.06 -6.04
CA LEU A 62 -4.12 -10.95 -7.50
C LEU A 62 -5.33 -10.26 -8.16
N ALA A 63 -6.46 -10.18 -7.48
CA ALA A 63 -7.63 -9.40 -7.84
C ALA A 63 -8.02 -9.50 -9.34
N ASN A 64 -8.00 -8.36 -10.07
CA ASN A 64 -8.35 -8.29 -11.48
C ASN A 64 -7.43 -9.10 -12.41
N GLN A 65 -6.18 -9.31 -12.05
CA GLN A 65 -5.25 -10.13 -12.83
C GLN A 65 -5.63 -11.62 -12.80
N ALA A 66 -6.02 -12.12 -11.61
CA ALA A 66 -6.54 -13.47 -11.46
C ALA A 66 -7.83 -13.63 -12.28
N MET A 67 -8.76 -12.66 -12.21
CA MET A 67 -10.00 -12.69 -12.97
C MET A 67 -9.78 -12.64 -14.48
N ASN A 68 -8.82 -11.85 -14.96
CA ASN A 68 -8.43 -11.85 -16.38
C ASN A 68 -7.99 -13.26 -16.82
N TYR A 69 -7.14 -13.90 -16.04
CA TYR A 69 -6.69 -15.26 -16.36
C TYR A 69 -7.80 -16.30 -16.30
N LEU A 70 -8.58 -16.32 -15.22
CA LEU A 70 -9.66 -17.29 -15.02
C LEU A 70 -10.76 -17.18 -16.10
N THR A 71 -10.97 -15.97 -16.62
CA THR A 71 -11.99 -15.72 -17.66
C THR A 71 -11.48 -16.06 -19.06
N THR A 72 -10.21 -15.79 -19.35
CA THR A 72 -9.68 -15.91 -20.71
C THR A 72 -8.81 -17.14 -20.94
N GLY A 73 -8.28 -17.75 -19.87
CA GLY A 73 -7.25 -18.79 -19.93
C GLY A 73 -5.87 -18.29 -20.35
N VAL A 74 -5.72 -16.98 -20.58
CA VAL A 74 -4.46 -16.38 -21.06
C VAL A 74 -3.71 -15.73 -19.91
N ALA A 75 -2.50 -16.23 -19.61
CA ALA A 75 -1.66 -15.66 -18.57
C ALA A 75 -1.25 -14.21 -18.92
N PRO A 76 -1.44 -13.27 -17.99
CA PRO A 76 -1.07 -11.86 -18.19
C PRO A 76 0.44 -11.71 -18.43
N LYS A 77 0.80 -10.81 -19.35
CA LYS A 77 2.19 -10.42 -19.57
C LYS A 77 2.63 -9.37 -18.52
N ARG A 78 3.93 -9.24 -18.31
CA ARG A 78 4.47 -8.16 -17.48
C ARG A 78 4.24 -6.81 -18.13
N LEU A 79 3.66 -5.87 -17.39
CA LEU A 79 3.34 -4.51 -17.85
C LEU A 79 4.05 -3.43 -17.02
N GLY A 80 5.00 -3.81 -16.14
CA GLY A 80 5.57 -2.87 -15.17
C GLY A 80 4.49 -2.36 -14.21
N ASN A 81 4.38 -1.05 -14.06
CA ASN A 81 3.35 -0.40 -13.22
C ASN A 81 2.04 -0.14 -13.96
N ALA A 82 1.95 -0.50 -15.25
CA ALA A 82 0.78 -0.18 -16.04
C ALA A 82 -0.42 -1.05 -15.70
N HIS A 83 -1.59 -0.44 -15.56
CA HIS A 83 -2.85 -1.18 -15.39
C HIS A 83 -3.18 -1.96 -16.65
N PRO A 84 -3.59 -3.25 -16.57
CA PRO A 84 -3.84 -4.08 -17.76
C PRO A 84 -5.01 -3.61 -18.59
N ASN A 85 -6.08 -3.12 -17.96
CA ASN A 85 -7.39 -2.89 -18.59
C ASN A 85 -7.76 -1.40 -18.72
N ILE A 86 -6.92 -0.49 -18.22
CA ILE A 86 -7.17 0.96 -18.25
C ILE A 86 -5.93 1.68 -18.78
N VAL A 87 -6.11 2.62 -19.71
CA VAL A 87 -5.02 3.39 -20.32
C VAL A 87 -5.44 4.85 -20.54
N PRO A 88 -4.57 5.81 -20.12
CA PRO A 88 -3.38 5.67 -19.33
C PRO A 88 -3.69 5.42 -17.84
N TYR A 89 -2.98 4.50 -17.23
CA TYR A 89 -2.97 4.28 -15.78
C TYR A 89 -1.62 3.68 -15.42
N GLN A 90 -0.65 4.53 -15.14
CA GLN A 90 0.73 4.19 -14.77
C GLN A 90 1.52 5.42 -14.37
N ASP A 91 2.81 5.24 -14.06
CA ASP A 91 3.78 6.31 -13.88
C ASP A 91 4.19 6.96 -15.21
N PHE A 92 4.46 8.27 -15.12
CA PHE A 92 5.00 9.06 -16.23
C PHE A 92 6.08 10.01 -15.73
N PRO A 93 7.18 10.19 -16.49
CA PRO A 93 8.22 11.14 -16.15
C PRO A 93 7.71 12.59 -16.28
N THR A 94 8.23 13.47 -15.45
CA THR A 94 8.04 14.91 -15.50
C THR A 94 9.38 15.62 -15.73
N ALA A 95 9.42 16.94 -15.68
CA ALA A 95 10.66 17.69 -15.80
C ALA A 95 11.61 17.48 -14.61
N ASP A 96 11.08 17.10 -13.43
CA ASP A 96 11.81 17.04 -12.17
C ASP A 96 11.59 15.72 -11.37
N GLY A 97 10.91 14.75 -11.93
CA GLY A 97 10.64 13.47 -11.27
C GLY A 97 9.65 12.62 -12.04
N ASP A 98 8.76 11.96 -11.30
CA ASP A 98 7.71 11.12 -11.84
C ASP A 98 6.39 11.37 -11.12
N PHE A 99 5.27 11.15 -11.80
CA PHE A 99 3.94 11.17 -11.21
C PHE A 99 3.10 9.98 -11.69
N ILE A 100 2.13 9.58 -10.90
CA ILE A 100 1.13 8.61 -11.31
C ILE A 100 -0.05 9.33 -11.98
N LEU A 101 -0.48 8.84 -13.15
CA LEU A 101 -1.66 9.30 -13.85
C LEU A 101 -2.66 8.16 -13.94
N THR A 102 -3.91 8.40 -13.51
CA THR A 102 -4.97 7.40 -13.51
C THR A 102 -6.21 7.92 -14.22
N VAL A 103 -6.35 7.60 -15.50
CA VAL A 103 -7.50 8.00 -16.32
C VAL A 103 -8.54 6.88 -16.33
N GLY A 104 -9.56 6.99 -15.50
CA GLY A 104 -10.56 5.94 -15.29
C GLY A 104 -11.65 5.86 -16.37
N ASN A 105 -11.86 6.94 -17.16
CA ASN A 105 -12.91 7.00 -18.18
C ASN A 105 -12.55 7.95 -19.34
N ASP A 106 -13.37 7.96 -20.38
CA ASP A 106 -13.09 8.72 -21.60
C ASP A 106 -13.22 10.24 -21.39
N GLY A 107 -14.08 10.69 -20.47
CA GLY A 107 -14.19 12.10 -20.09
C GLY A 107 -12.94 12.62 -19.38
N GLN A 108 -12.34 11.81 -18.50
CA GLN A 108 -11.06 12.14 -17.87
C GLN A 108 -9.91 12.14 -18.88
N PHE A 109 -9.95 11.25 -19.88
CA PHE A 109 -8.96 11.26 -20.95
C PHE A 109 -9.00 12.56 -21.77
N ARG A 110 -10.17 13.05 -22.11
CA ARG A 110 -10.34 14.35 -22.78
C ARG A 110 -9.74 15.50 -21.98
N LYS A 111 -10.07 15.58 -20.70
CA LYS A 111 -9.51 16.59 -19.79
C LYS A 111 -8.00 16.48 -19.66
N PHE A 112 -7.47 15.27 -19.53
CA PHE A 112 -6.02 15.06 -19.53
C PHE A 112 -5.39 15.54 -20.84
N ALA A 113 -5.95 15.22 -21.98
CA ALA A 113 -5.45 15.64 -23.29
C ALA A 113 -5.42 17.18 -23.42
N GLU A 114 -6.44 17.86 -22.90
CA GLU A 114 -6.49 19.34 -22.82
C GLU A 114 -5.36 19.89 -21.97
N VAL A 115 -5.17 19.38 -20.73
CA VAL A 115 -4.08 19.80 -19.83
C VAL A 115 -2.71 19.50 -20.41
N ALA A 116 -2.60 18.40 -21.17
CA ALA A 116 -1.35 18.03 -21.87
C ALA A 116 -1.07 18.89 -23.11
N GLY A 117 -1.96 19.81 -23.49
CA GLY A 117 -1.84 20.61 -24.71
C GLY A 117 -2.01 19.78 -25.99
N GLN A 118 -2.69 18.64 -25.90
CA GLN A 118 -2.89 17.70 -27.01
C GLN A 118 -4.38 17.30 -27.14
N PRO A 119 -5.30 18.28 -27.25
CA PRO A 119 -6.76 17.99 -27.24
C PRO A 119 -7.17 17.03 -28.36
N GLN A 120 -6.44 17.00 -29.48
CA GLN A 120 -6.70 16.10 -30.62
C GLN A 120 -6.60 14.61 -30.24
N TRP A 121 -5.89 14.24 -29.16
CA TRP A 121 -5.86 12.84 -28.74
C TRP A 121 -7.24 12.29 -28.36
N ALA A 122 -8.11 13.14 -27.83
CA ALA A 122 -9.45 12.73 -27.42
C ALA A 122 -10.36 12.38 -28.59
N ASP A 123 -10.10 12.96 -29.75
CA ASP A 123 -10.90 12.74 -31.00
C ASP A 123 -10.18 11.80 -31.97
N ASP A 124 -8.95 11.36 -31.65
CA ASP A 124 -8.24 10.37 -32.45
C ASP A 124 -8.96 9.01 -32.36
N PRO A 125 -9.36 8.40 -33.52
CA PRO A 125 -10.09 7.13 -33.52
C PRO A 125 -9.33 5.98 -32.86
N ARG A 126 -8.00 6.10 -32.66
CA ARG A 126 -7.19 5.11 -31.95
C ARG A 126 -7.32 5.23 -30.44
N PHE A 127 -7.75 6.41 -29.91
CA PHE A 127 -7.70 6.73 -28.47
C PHE A 127 -9.05 7.16 -27.88
N ALA A 128 -10.10 7.31 -28.68
CA ALA A 128 -11.38 7.88 -28.29
C ALA A 128 -12.08 7.10 -27.15
N THR A 129 -11.86 5.81 -27.02
CA THR A 129 -12.40 5.00 -25.92
C THR A 129 -11.30 4.23 -25.18
N ASN A 130 -11.55 3.86 -23.92
CA ASN A 130 -10.58 3.07 -23.16
C ASN A 130 -10.21 1.76 -23.87
N LYS A 131 -11.17 1.07 -24.48
CA LYS A 131 -10.90 -0.16 -25.26
C LYS A 131 -9.89 0.09 -26.37
N LEU A 132 -10.04 1.19 -27.09
CA LEU A 132 -9.14 1.57 -28.19
C LEU A 132 -7.77 2.00 -27.65
N ARG A 133 -7.71 2.72 -26.52
CA ARG A 133 -6.45 3.08 -25.85
C ARG A 133 -5.69 1.86 -25.37
N VAL A 134 -6.39 0.86 -24.82
CA VAL A 134 -5.77 -0.42 -24.41
C VAL A 134 -5.17 -1.13 -25.63
N ALA A 135 -5.91 -1.19 -26.74
CA ALA A 135 -5.44 -1.83 -27.98
C ALA A 135 -4.23 -1.09 -28.60
N ASN A 136 -4.21 0.25 -28.48
CA ASN A 136 -3.18 1.12 -29.06
C ASN A 136 -2.19 1.65 -28.01
N ARG A 137 -2.06 0.98 -26.87
CA ARG A 137 -1.15 1.34 -25.76
C ARG A 137 0.28 1.65 -26.23
N ALA A 138 0.81 0.80 -27.11
CA ALA A 138 2.16 0.92 -27.64
C ALA A 138 2.39 2.23 -28.41
N VAL A 139 1.33 2.85 -28.94
CA VAL A 139 1.40 4.14 -29.62
C VAL A 139 1.15 5.29 -28.65
N LEU A 140 0.13 5.19 -27.80
CA LEU A 140 -0.29 6.29 -26.94
C LEU A 140 0.71 6.58 -25.80
N ILE A 141 1.23 5.56 -25.14
CA ILE A 141 2.11 5.75 -23.97
C ILE A 141 3.39 6.54 -24.31
N PRO A 142 4.11 6.24 -25.41
CA PRO A 142 5.25 7.08 -25.82
C PRO A 142 4.89 8.55 -26.09
N LEU A 143 3.73 8.82 -26.68
CA LEU A 143 3.25 10.19 -26.91
C LEU A 143 3.01 10.94 -25.60
N ILE A 144 2.38 10.28 -24.63
CA ILE A 144 2.17 10.84 -23.30
C ILE A 144 3.50 11.12 -22.62
N ARG A 145 4.44 10.17 -22.62
CA ARG A 145 5.78 10.34 -22.04
C ARG A 145 6.53 11.53 -22.63
N GLN A 146 6.39 11.78 -23.95
CA GLN A 146 6.98 12.94 -24.59
C GLN A 146 6.34 14.26 -24.16
N ALA A 147 5.05 14.25 -23.84
CA ALA A 147 4.34 15.45 -23.40
C ALA A 147 4.57 15.76 -21.92
N THR A 148 4.74 14.73 -21.08
CA THR A 148 4.79 14.92 -19.62
C THR A 148 6.08 15.52 -19.12
N VAL A 149 7.19 15.40 -19.85
CA VAL A 149 8.51 15.93 -19.46
C VAL A 149 8.63 17.46 -19.55
N PHE A 150 7.63 18.16 -20.09
CA PHE A 150 7.67 19.61 -20.25
C PHE A 150 7.15 20.41 -19.06
N LYS A 151 6.58 19.75 -18.04
CA LYS A 151 6.10 20.38 -16.80
C LYS A 151 6.68 19.65 -15.60
N THR A 152 6.80 20.35 -14.49
CA THR A 152 7.18 19.76 -13.19
C THR A 152 6.07 18.87 -12.64
N THR A 153 6.41 18.02 -11.69
CA THR A 153 5.45 17.16 -10.97
C THR A 153 4.33 17.99 -10.31
N VAL A 154 4.70 19.09 -9.66
CA VAL A 154 3.75 19.99 -9.00
C VAL A 154 2.80 20.65 -10.00
N GLU A 155 3.30 21.11 -11.15
CA GLU A 155 2.47 21.69 -12.20
C GLU A 155 1.48 20.67 -12.77
N TRP A 156 1.91 19.44 -13.03
CA TRP A 156 1.03 18.36 -13.50
C TRP A 156 -0.06 18.06 -12.49
N VAL A 157 0.32 17.80 -11.24
CA VAL A 157 -0.63 17.42 -10.19
C VAL A 157 -1.65 18.53 -9.99
N SER A 158 -1.23 19.79 -9.85
CA SER A 158 -2.14 20.91 -9.61
C SER A 158 -3.14 21.11 -10.77
N GLN A 159 -2.67 21.02 -12.02
CA GLN A 159 -3.55 21.22 -13.19
C GLN A 159 -4.52 20.07 -13.39
N LEU A 160 -4.09 18.83 -13.15
CA LEU A 160 -4.92 17.65 -13.30
C LEU A 160 -5.96 17.54 -12.19
N GLU A 161 -5.61 17.88 -10.95
CA GLU A 161 -6.56 17.95 -9.83
C GLU A 161 -7.66 18.97 -10.11
N LEU A 162 -7.33 20.18 -10.59
CA LEU A 162 -8.31 21.20 -10.99
C LEU A 162 -9.21 20.70 -12.12
N ALA A 163 -8.67 19.91 -13.04
CA ALA A 163 -9.47 19.28 -14.12
C ALA A 163 -10.29 18.07 -13.65
N GLY A 164 -10.09 17.59 -12.41
CA GLY A 164 -10.75 16.39 -11.87
C GLY A 164 -10.25 15.10 -12.51
N VAL A 165 -8.97 15.06 -12.87
CA VAL A 165 -8.27 13.86 -13.34
C VAL A 165 -7.41 13.32 -12.18
N PRO A 166 -7.65 12.10 -11.70
CA PRO A 166 -6.87 11.53 -10.60
C PRO A 166 -5.40 11.35 -10.97
N CYS A 167 -4.53 11.89 -10.12
CA CYS A 167 -3.08 11.82 -10.26
C CYS A 167 -2.43 12.00 -8.89
N GLY A 168 -1.12 11.82 -8.81
CA GLY A 168 -0.36 12.12 -7.59
C GLY A 168 1.14 12.01 -7.82
N PRO A 169 1.96 12.66 -6.98
CA PRO A 169 3.40 12.54 -7.04
C PRO A 169 3.85 11.14 -6.63
N ILE A 170 5.02 10.72 -7.09
CA ILE A 170 5.73 9.55 -6.59
C ILE A 170 6.78 10.05 -5.62
N ASN A 171 6.45 9.98 -4.32
CA ASN A 171 7.27 10.51 -3.25
C ASN A 171 8.28 9.49 -2.73
N ASP A 172 9.45 9.94 -2.33
CA ASP A 172 10.34 9.20 -1.45
C ASP A 172 9.84 9.26 0.02
N LEU A 173 10.49 8.51 0.91
CA LEU A 173 10.06 8.46 2.32
C LEU A 173 10.24 9.80 3.05
N ALA A 174 11.23 10.61 2.68
CA ALA A 174 11.40 11.92 3.29
C ALA A 174 10.25 12.86 2.88
N GLN A 175 9.89 12.83 1.60
CA GLN A 175 8.74 13.59 1.08
C GLN A 175 7.42 13.12 1.69
N VAL A 176 7.24 11.79 1.87
CA VAL A 176 6.03 11.24 2.53
C VAL A 176 5.88 11.78 3.95
N PHE A 177 6.94 11.74 4.77
CA PHE A 177 6.87 12.23 6.15
C PHE A 177 6.88 13.75 6.28
N ALA A 178 7.24 14.49 5.23
CA ALA A 178 7.11 15.94 5.15
C ALA A 178 5.77 16.41 4.56
N ASP A 179 4.95 15.49 4.02
CA ASP A 179 3.66 15.81 3.43
C ASP A 179 2.72 16.44 4.48
N PRO A 180 2.10 17.61 4.19
CA PRO A 180 1.23 18.31 5.14
C PRO A 180 0.09 17.44 5.67
N GLN A 181 -0.49 16.54 4.87
CA GLN A 181 -1.56 15.67 5.30
C GLN A 181 -1.03 14.55 6.23
N VAL A 182 0.15 13.99 5.94
CA VAL A 182 0.83 13.00 6.79
C VAL A 182 1.16 13.60 8.15
N VAL A 183 1.70 14.82 8.16
CA VAL A 183 2.00 15.59 9.39
C VAL A 183 0.71 15.91 10.16
N ALA A 184 -0.30 16.48 9.50
CA ALA A 184 -1.58 16.83 10.13
C ALA A 184 -2.31 15.60 10.71
N ARG A 185 -2.11 14.44 10.11
CA ARG A 185 -2.65 13.17 10.62
C ARG A 185 -1.78 12.53 11.71
N GLY A 186 -0.62 13.07 12.04
CA GLY A 186 0.26 12.53 13.06
C GLY A 186 0.65 11.07 12.77
N LEU A 187 1.07 10.78 11.53
CA LEU A 187 1.44 9.40 11.14
C LEU A 187 2.85 8.99 11.58
N ALA A 188 3.62 9.90 12.16
CA ALA A 188 4.85 9.61 12.90
C ALA A 188 4.64 9.96 14.37
N VAL A 189 5.03 9.05 15.28
CA VAL A 189 4.96 9.23 16.72
C VAL A 189 6.30 8.86 17.34
N GLU A 190 6.62 9.42 18.50
CA GLU A 190 7.81 9.09 19.25
C GLU A 190 7.42 8.50 20.60
N LEU A 191 8.06 7.41 21.00
CA LEU A 191 7.78 6.71 22.24
C LEU A 191 9.05 6.59 23.10
N PRO A 192 8.95 6.76 24.43
CA PRO A 192 10.08 6.56 25.32
C PRO A 192 10.52 5.09 25.35
N HIS A 193 11.81 4.85 25.20
CA HIS A 193 12.40 3.52 25.18
C HIS A 193 13.49 3.41 26.26
N ALA A 194 13.56 2.27 26.94
CA ALA A 194 14.42 2.07 28.11
C ALA A 194 15.93 2.33 27.84
N LEU A 195 16.42 2.05 26.63
CA LEU A 195 17.84 2.21 26.29
C LEU A 195 18.10 3.26 25.22
N ALA A 196 17.13 3.56 24.35
CA ALA A 196 17.33 4.39 23.16
C ALA A 196 16.78 5.83 23.30
N GLY A 197 16.26 6.21 24.46
CA GLY A 197 15.62 7.50 24.68
C GLY A 197 14.25 7.57 23.97
N MET A 198 14.09 8.41 22.96
CA MET A 198 12.88 8.46 22.14
C MET A 198 13.06 7.65 20.85
N VAL A 199 12.10 6.80 20.53
CA VAL A 199 12.12 5.95 19.31
C VAL A 199 10.96 6.31 18.41
N PRO A 200 11.23 6.69 17.14
CA PRO A 200 10.19 6.99 16.19
C PRO A 200 9.45 5.74 15.73
N GLN A 201 8.13 5.85 15.58
CA GLN A 201 7.25 4.80 15.13
C GLN A 201 6.27 5.33 14.09
N VAL A 202 5.84 4.46 13.17
CA VAL A 202 4.72 4.76 12.28
C VAL A 202 3.41 4.54 13.05
N ALA A 203 2.56 5.55 13.07
CA ALA A 203 1.27 5.48 13.76
C ALA A 203 0.29 4.52 13.07
N SER A 204 -0.64 3.97 13.85
CA SER A 204 -1.76 3.20 13.29
C SER A 204 -2.63 4.06 12.36
N PRO A 205 -3.05 3.54 11.19
CA PRO A 205 -4.00 4.23 10.34
C PRO A 205 -5.43 4.21 10.90
N ILE A 206 -5.71 3.38 11.90
CA ILE A 206 -7.03 3.21 12.50
C ILE A 206 -7.33 4.40 13.41
N ARG A 207 -8.49 5.03 13.20
CA ARG A 207 -8.97 6.15 14.00
C ARG A 207 -10.41 5.89 14.44
N LEU A 208 -10.59 5.61 15.71
CA LEU A 208 -11.90 5.38 16.33
C LEU A 208 -12.26 6.59 17.20
N SER A 209 -13.46 7.12 17.06
CA SER A 209 -13.90 8.32 17.77
C SER A 209 -14.14 8.11 19.27
N GLN A 210 -14.50 6.88 19.67
CA GLN A 210 -14.81 6.54 21.06
C GLN A 210 -13.68 5.78 21.74
N THR A 211 -12.90 5.01 21.00
CA THR A 211 -11.81 4.16 21.50
C THR A 211 -10.56 4.39 20.65
N PRO A 212 -9.95 5.58 20.72
CA PRO A 212 -8.76 5.89 19.93
C PRO A 212 -7.60 4.93 20.26
N VAL A 213 -6.74 4.70 19.27
CA VAL A 213 -5.50 3.91 19.49
C VAL A 213 -4.59 4.66 20.44
N GLU A 214 -4.14 3.98 21.48
CA GLU A 214 -3.18 4.48 22.47
C GLU A 214 -1.81 3.82 22.27
N TYR A 215 -0.76 4.62 22.24
CA TYR A 215 0.63 4.17 22.15
C TYR A 215 1.23 4.13 23.56
N ARG A 216 1.09 3.00 24.26
CA ARG A 216 1.48 2.85 25.68
C ARG A 216 2.94 2.46 25.83
N ASN A 217 3.46 1.62 24.95
CA ASN A 217 4.79 1.04 25.05
C ASN A 217 5.55 1.21 23.74
N ALA A 218 6.84 1.52 23.86
CA ALA A 218 7.79 1.39 22.75
C ALA A 218 8.03 -0.11 22.43
N PRO A 219 8.68 -0.45 21.32
CA PRO A 219 9.15 -1.80 21.06
C PRO A 219 10.00 -2.30 22.25
N PRO A 220 9.65 -3.44 22.86
CA PRO A 220 10.29 -3.87 24.11
C PRO A 220 11.67 -4.50 23.88
N LEU A 221 12.48 -4.50 24.91
CA LEU A 221 13.65 -5.36 24.99
C LEU A 221 13.24 -6.83 25.11
N LEU A 222 14.13 -7.73 24.70
CA LEU A 222 13.87 -9.17 24.83
C LEU A 222 13.57 -9.55 26.28
N GLY A 223 12.38 -10.11 26.51
CA GLY A 223 11.94 -10.53 27.84
C GLY A 223 11.52 -9.40 28.80
N GLU A 224 11.47 -8.15 28.37
CA GLU A 224 11.16 -6.99 29.22
C GLU A 224 9.88 -7.15 30.04
N HIS A 225 8.82 -7.66 29.41
CA HIS A 225 7.50 -7.83 30.05
C HIS A 225 7.23 -9.24 30.56
N THR A 226 8.19 -10.16 30.52
CA THR A 226 7.97 -11.57 30.89
C THR A 226 7.42 -11.70 32.32
N ALA A 227 8.02 -11.07 33.29
CA ALA A 227 7.56 -11.14 34.68
C ALA A 227 6.16 -10.55 34.85
N GLU A 228 5.92 -9.36 34.28
CA GLU A 228 4.61 -8.71 34.32
C GLU A 228 3.52 -9.60 33.75
N VAL A 229 3.77 -10.18 32.55
CA VAL A 229 2.79 -11.05 31.89
C VAL A 229 2.49 -12.30 32.71
N LEU A 230 3.52 -13.00 33.21
CA LEU A 230 3.35 -14.22 34.03
C LEU A 230 2.59 -13.93 35.34
N GLN A 231 2.88 -12.81 35.96
CA GLN A 231 2.17 -12.42 37.19
C GLN A 231 0.72 -12.00 36.89
N ARG A 232 0.51 -11.13 35.90
CA ARG A 232 -0.81 -10.57 35.63
C ARG A 232 -1.77 -11.56 34.98
N VAL A 233 -1.28 -12.40 34.05
CA VAL A 233 -2.14 -13.32 33.26
C VAL A 233 -2.30 -14.66 33.93
N LEU A 234 -1.22 -15.21 34.50
CA LEU A 234 -1.20 -16.53 35.13
C LEU A 234 -1.27 -16.49 36.66
N GLY A 235 -1.27 -15.31 37.26
CA GLY A 235 -1.30 -15.16 38.73
C GLY A 235 -0.05 -15.72 39.44
N MET A 236 1.07 -15.85 38.72
CA MET A 236 2.29 -16.41 39.28
C MET A 236 2.86 -15.49 40.34
N ARG A 237 3.37 -16.06 41.47
CA ARG A 237 4.11 -15.31 42.46
C ARG A 237 5.50 -14.94 41.98
N VAL A 238 6.06 -13.86 42.50
CA VAL A 238 7.40 -13.36 42.14
C VAL A 238 8.46 -14.48 42.28
N GLU A 239 8.42 -15.23 43.36
CA GLU A 239 9.38 -16.30 43.64
C GLU A 239 9.31 -17.42 42.55
N ALA A 240 8.11 -17.71 42.04
CA ALA A 240 7.93 -18.70 40.96
C ALA A 240 8.49 -18.18 39.64
N VAL A 241 8.33 -16.90 39.32
CA VAL A 241 8.90 -16.29 38.12
C VAL A 241 10.42 -16.26 38.21
N ASP A 242 10.98 -15.95 39.39
CA ASP A 242 12.43 -15.96 39.61
C ASP A 242 13.02 -17.38 39.50
N ALA A 243 12.29 -18.40 39.97
CA ALA A 243 12.69 -19.80 39.77
C ALA A 243 12.76 -20.18 38.31
N LEU A 244 11.79 -19.73 37.47
CA LEU A 244 11.81 -19.94 36.02
C LEU A 244 13.02 -19.25 35.37
N ARG A 245 13.37 -18.03 35.80
CA ARG A 245 14.55 -17.33 35.33
C ARG A 245 15.84 -18.07 35.69
N HIS A 246 15.96 -18.52 36.94
CA HIS A 246 17.15 -19.28 37.39
C HIS A 246 17.31 -20.61 36.66
N SER A 247 16.19 -21.27 36.29
CA SER A 247 16.18 -22.48 35.49
C SER A 247 16.29 -22.24 33.97
N ARG A 248 16.41 -20.99 33.55
CA ARG A 248 16.50 -20.55 32.15
C ARG A 248 15.30 -21.02 31.28
N VAL A 249 14.14 -21.10 31.85
CA VAL A 249 12.88 -21.38 31.12
C VAL A 249 12.33 -20.09 30.51
N VAL A 250 12.55 -18.96 31.19
CA VAL A 250 12.21 -17.61 30.75
C VAL A 250 13.36 -16.65 30.99
#